data_97cc4d47608e383290721045d6cade6d
#
_entry.id   97cc4d47608e383290721045d6cade6d
#
_cell.length_a   1.000
_cell.length_b   1.000
_cell.length_c   1.000
_cell.angle_alpha   90.00
_cell.angle_beta   90.00
_cell.angle_gamma   90.00
#
_symmetry.space_group_name_H-M   'P 1'
#
loop_
_entity.id
_entity.type
_entity.pdbx_description
1 polymer ?
#
loop_
_entity_poly.entity_id
_entity_poly.type
_entity_poly.pdbx_seq_one_letter_code
_entity_poly.pdbx_strand_id
1 'polypeptide(L)'
;METYSLWLEKKNKPVIKKNKITYKSNNKTVLIKTLYSGVSKGTEKLVTEGKVDKDQYQLMQAPFQDGSFAFPIKYGYINIGQIIDGPKKYINKKTFCLFPHQSIFEMELNKLTILKNQNIKKYLLTANMETAINIFWDAQAKKDEKIIIVGMGSIGILTAYYFQLQKYKNVYVSDNNKHKLKYSKLLNLKFINFEKVKNADVIIN
;
A
#
# COMPACT_ATOMS: atom_id res chain seq x y z
N MET A 1 -19.91 0.33 -20.49
CA MET A 1 -20.10 0.73 -19.07
C MET A 1 -19.23 1.95 -18.80
N GLU A 2 -19.66 2.89 -17.95
CA GLU A 2 -18.85 4.05 -17.58
C GLU A 2 -17.89 3.71 -16.44
N THR A 3 -16.67 4.26 -16.51
CA THR A 3 -15.66 4.17 -15.45
C THR A 3 -15.06 5.53 -15.20
N TYR A 4 -14.64 5.75 -13.95
CA TYR A 4 -14.01 6.98 -13.49
C TYR A 4 -12.64 6.66 -12.93
N SER A 5 -11.63 7.43 -13.28
CA SER A 5 -10.26 7.25 -12.81
C SER A 5 -9.66 8.56 -12.32
N LEU A 6 -8.82 8.47 -11.29
CA LEU A 6 -8.07 9.61 -10.77
C LEU A 6 -6.78 9.78 -11.57
N TRP A 7 -6.59 10.96 -12.11
CA TRP A 7 -5.39 11.38 -12.82
C TRP A 7 -4.75 12.58 -12.13
N LEU A 8 -3.47 12.66 -12.19
CA LEU A 8 -2.73 13.89 -11.94
C LEU A 8 -2.37 14.51 -13.30
N GLU A 9 -3.02 15.60 -13.67
CA GLU A 9 -2.77 16.30 -14.95
C GLU A 9 -1.41 17.00 -14.94
N LYS A 10 -1.04 17.56 -13.79
CA LYS A 10 0.25 18.12 -13.47
C LYS A 10 0.45 18.09 -11.95
N LYS A 11 1.60 18.54 -11.48
CA LYS A 11 1.92 18.68 -10.07
C LYS A 11 0.75 19.29 -9.26
N ASN A 12 0.32 18.58 -8.21
CA ASN A 12 -0.77 19.00 -7.30
C ASN A 12 -2.12 19.29 -7.99
N LYS A 13 -2.36 18.73 -9.18
CA LYS A 13 -3.62 18.92 -9.90
C LYS A 13 -4.32 17.56 -10.16
N PRO A 14 -5.02 17.01 -9.18
CA PRO A 14 -5.84 15.82 -9.38
C PRO A 14 -7.11 16.16 -10.17
N VAL A 15 -7.49 15.28 -11.06
CA VAL A 15 -8.73 15.34 -11.85
C VAL A 15 -9.36 13.96 -11.96
N ILE A 16 -10.69 13.92 -12.04
CA ILE A 16 -11.42 12.69 -12.35
C ILE A 16 -11.71 12.66 -13.83
N LYS A 17 -11.21 11.63 -14.50
CA LYS A 17 -11.53 11.39 -15.92
C LYS A 17 -12.63 10.34 -16.03
N LYS A 18 -13.61 10.62 -16.88
CA LYS A 18 -14.68 9.71 -17.25
C LYS A 18 -14.31 9.00 -18.55
N ASN A 19 -14.35 7.70 -18.58
CA ASN A 19 -14.06 6.85 -19.73
C ASN A 19 -15.17 5.80 -19.91
N LYS A 20 -15.20 5.16 -21.08
CA LYS A 20 -16.03 3.96 -21.32
C LYS A 20 -15.12 2.73 -21.29
N ILE A 21 -15.59 1.68 -20.64
CA ILE A 21 -14.97 0.37 -20.69
C ILE A 21 -15.89 -0.59 -21.41
N THR A 22 -15.35 -1.32 -22.38
CA THR A 22 -16.03 -2.42 -23.07
C THR A 22 -15.41 -3.71 -22.58
N TYR A 23 -16.20 -4.55 -21.93
CA TYR A 23 -15.75 -5.85 -21.42
C TYR A 23 -16.55 -6.96 -22.12
N LYS A 24 -15.83 -8.00 -22.59
CA LYS A 24 -16.44 -9.24 -23.07
C LYS A 24 -16.04 -10.36 -22.12
N SER A 25 -17.02 -10.95 -21.49
CA SER A 25 -16.82 -12.04 -20.52
C SER A 25 -16.03 -13.19 -21.16
N ASN A 26 -14.99 -13.66 -20.46
CA ASN A 26 -14.13 -14.76 -20.88
C ASN A 26 -13.63 -15.52 -19.64
N ASN A 27 -12.87 -16.60 -19.86
CA ASN A 27 -12.39 -17.46 -18.77
C ASN A 27 -11.08 -16.98 -18.11
N LYS A 28 -10.46 -15.90 -18.59
CA LYS A 28 -9.14 -15.42 -18.14
C LYS A 28 -9.22 -14.12 -17.37
N THR A 29 -10.22 -13.29 -17.63
CA THR A 29 -10.37 -11.97 -17.03
C THR A 29 -11.69 -11.81 -16.31
N VAL A 30 -11.77 -10.82 -15.45
CA VAL A 30 -12.96 -10.42 -14.72
C VAL A 30 -13.12 -8.90 -14.75
N LEU A 31 -14.35 -8.45 -14.67
CA LEU A 31 -14.67 -7.04 -14.48
C LEU A 31 -14.85 -6.78 -12.98
N ILE A 32 -14.11 -5.81 -12.46
CA ILE A 32 -14.07 -5.46 -11.04
C ILE A 32 -14.67 -4.07 -10.84
N LYS A 33 -15.59 -3.97 -9.88
CA LYS A 33 -16.05 -2.70 -9.33
C LYS A 33 -15.31 -2.42 -8.03
N THR A 34 -14.60 -1.30 -7.96
CA THR A 34 -13.87 -0.85 -6.77
C THR A 34 -14.83 -0.58 -5.62
N LEU A 35 -14.55 -1.16 -4.46
CA LEU A 35 -15.21 -0.88 -3.18
C LEU A 35 -14.39 0.09 -2.34
N TYR A 36 -13.07 -0.10 -2.33
CA TYR A 36 -12.12 0.76 -1.62
C TYR A 36 -10.84 0.87 -2.43
N SER A 37 -10.30 2.08 -2.50
CA SER A 37 -8.96 2.32 -3.04
C SER A 37 -8.11 2.99 -1.96
N GLY A 38 -6.97 2.38 -1.64
CA GLY A 38 -6.07 2.86 -0.61
C GLY A 38 -5.09 3.89 -1.17
N VAL A 39 -4.85 4.97 -0.42
CA VAL A 39 -3.84 5.97 -0.76
C VAL A 39 -2.58 5.74 0.07
N SER A 40 -1.46 5.51 -0.60
CA SER A 40 -0.14 5.46 0.03
C SER A 40 0.38 6.86 0.30
N LYS A 41 0.20 7.34 1.52
CA LYS A 41 0.55 8.73 1.88
C LYS A 41 2.00 9.10 1.57
N GLY A 42 2.95 8.18 1.70
CA GLY A 42 4.36 8.43 1.36
C GLY A 42 4.56 8.54 -0.14
N THR A 43 4.39 7.44 -0.84
CA THR A 43 4.67 7.30 -2.27
C THR A 43 3.80 8.22 -3.13
N GLU A 44 2.49 8.21 -2.91
CA GLU A 44 1.59 9.02 -3.74
C GLU A 44 1.70 10.52 -3.48
N LYS A 45 2.18 10.92 -2.29
CA LYS A 45 2.55 12.30 -2.04
C LYS A 45 3.73 12.74 -2.92
N LEU A 46 4.79 11.93 -3.02
CA LEU A 46 5.93 12.22 -3.90
C LEU A 46 5.48 12.35 -5.36
N VAL A 47 4.63 11.44 -5.83
CA VAL A 47 4.06 11.49 -7.18
C VAL A 47 3.24 12.76 -7.37
N THR A 48 2.33 13.07 -6.44
CA THR A 48 1.44 14.25 -6.53
C THR A 48 2.24 15.57 -6.53
N GLU A 49 3.31 15.62 -5.76
CA GLU A 49 4.19 16.79 -5.67
C GLU A 49 5.22 16.86 -6.80
N GLY A 50 5.23 15.88 -7.73
CA GLY A 50 6.22 15.81 -8.81
C GLY A 50 7.66 15.75 -8.29
N LYS A 51 7.87 14.99 -7.22
CA LYS A 51 9.17 14.82 -6.53
C LYS A 51 9.77 13.44 -6.75
N VAL A 52 9.31 12.71 -7.74
CA VAL A 52 9.96 11.46 -8.16
C VAL A 52 11.13 11.85 -9.06
N ASP A 53 12.34 11.43 -8.69
CA ASP A 53 13.53 11.68 -9.48
C ASP A 53 13.52 10.85 -10.77
N LYS A 54 14.09 11.36 -11.84
CA LYS A 54 14.01 10.73 -13.17
C LYS A 54 14.64 9.33 -13.22
N ASP A 55 15.70 9.10 -12.48
CA ASP A 55 16.37 7.81 -12.33
C ASP A 55 15.51 6.77 -11.58
N GLN A 56 14.53 7.24 -10.78
CA GLN A 56 13.58 6.40 -10.04
C GLN A 56 12.30 6.06 -10.83
N TYR A 57 12.10 6.63 -12.02
CA TYR A 57 10.85 6.44 -12.78
C TYR A 57 10.53 4.97 -13.07
N GLN A 58 11.53 4.19 -13.43
CA GLN A 58 11.35 2.77 -13.71
C GLN A 58 11.08 1.97 -12.42
N LEU A 59 11.84 2.24 -11.36
CA LEU A 59 11.73 1.55 -10.09
C LEU A 59 10.39 1.82 -9.38
N MET A 60 9.90 3.06 -9.45
CA MET A 60 8.67 3.48 -8.80
C MET A 60 7.41 3.27 -9.64
N GLN A 61 7.54 2.72 -10.84
CA GLN A 61 6.40 2.44 -11.70
C GLN A 61 5.45 1.44 -11.03
N ALA A 62 4.20 1.87 -10.84
CA ALA A 62 3.16 1.00 -10.29
C ALA A 62 2.59 0.07 -11.37
N PRO A 63 2.13 -1.13 -11.01
CA PRO A 63 1.38 -1.99 -11.92
C PRO A 63 0.17 -1.26 -12.50
N PHE A 64 -0.05 -1.39 -13.81
CA PHE A 64 -1.16 -0.74 -14.53
C PHE A 64 -1.17 0.79 -14.45
N GLN A 65 -0.04 1.41 -14.07
CA GLN A 65 0.14 2.84 -14.24
C GLN A 65 -0.10 3.24 -15.69
N ASP A 66 -0.73 4.39 -15.88
CA ASP A 66 -0.96 4.96 -17.20
C ASP A 66 -0.38 6.39 -17.23
N GLY A 67 0.31 6.77 -18.32
CA GLY A 67 1.10 8.00 -18.36
C GLY A 67 2.45 7.87 -17.66
N SER A 68 3.04 8.99 -17.29
CA SER A 68 4.38 9.05 -16.70
C SER A 68 4.48 10.02 -15.53
N PHE A 69 5.54 9.91 -14.71
CA PHE A 69 5.82 10.85 -13.62
C PHE A 69 6.10 12.29 -14.09
N ALA A 70 6.30 12.50 -15.41
CA ALA A 70 6.36 13.82 -16.02
C ALA A 70 4.98 14.46 -16.26
N PHE A 71 3.91 13.73 -15.94
CA PHE A 71 2.50 14.08 -16.12
C PHE A 71 2.03 14.15 -17.58
N PRO A 72 0.74 13.84 -17.85
CA PRO A 72 -0.24 13.35 -16.90
C PRO A 72 0.01 11.89 -16.47
N ILE A 73 -0.47 11.51 -15.28
CA ILE A 73 -0.31 10.15 -14.74
C ILE A 73 -1.58 9.66 -14.02
N LYS A 74 -1.96 8.41 -14.26
CA LYS A 74 -2.90 7.64 -13.46
C LYS A 74 -2.09 6.70 -12.57
N TYR A 75 -2.11 6.92 -11.28
CA TYR A 75 -1.28 6.21 -10.31
C TYR A 75 -2.13 5.61 -9.19
N GLY A 76 -1.49 4.83 -8.33
CA GLY A 76 -2.09 4.08 -7.24
C GLY A 76 -1.90 2.57 -7.45
N TYR A 77 -1.96 1.82 -6.36
CA TYR A 77 -1.70 0.37 -6.41
C TYR A 77 -2.39 -0.41 -5.29
N ILE A 78 -3.39 0.17 -4.62
CA ILE A 78 -4.13 -0.52 -3.56
C ILE A 78 -5.61 -0.49 -3.92
N ASN A 79 -6.14 -1.62 -4.37
CA ASN A 79 -7.52 -1.73 -4.76
C ASN A 79 -8.20 -2.96 -4.11
N ILE A 80 -9.34 -2.71 -3.50
CA ILE A 80 -10.26 -3.75 -3.03
C ILE A 80 -11.54 -3.59 -3.83
N GLY A 81 -11.92 -4.62 -4.56
CA GLY A 81 -13.08 -4.61 -5.42
C GLY A 81 -13.99 -5.81 -5.25
N GLN A 82 -15.08 -5.78 -5.99
CA GLN A 82 -16.00 -6.90 -6.16
C GLN A 82 -16.06 -7.27 -7.64
N ILE A 83 -15.96 -8.54 -7.94
CA ILE A 83 -16.15 -9.06 -9.30
C ILE A 83 -17.61 -8.94 -9.67
N ILE A 84 -17.89 -8.18 -10.73
CA ILE A 84 -19.24 -7.91 -11.24
C ILE A 84 -19.56 -8.64 -12.54
N ASP A 85 -18.51 -9.10 -13.27
CA ASP A 85 -18.65 -9.92 -14.47
C ASP A 85 -17.40 -10.81 -14.66
N GLY A 86 -17.57 -11.97 -15.35
CA GLY A 86 -16.55 -12.97 -15.61
C GLY A 86 -17.02 -14.41 -15.40
N PRO A 87 -16.14 -15.38 -15.16
CA PRO A 87 -16.52 -16.77 -14.92
C PRO A 87 -17.43 -16.89 -13.68
N LYS A 88 -18.56 -17.60 -13.81
CA LYS A 88 -19.63 -17.69 -12.80
C LYS A 88 -19.15 -17.95 -11.37
N LYS A 89 -18.13 -18.80 -11.18
CA LYS A 89 -17.55 -19.15 -9.86
C LYS A 89 -16.92 -17.98 -9.12
N TYR A 90 -16.63 -16.87 -9.80
CA TYR A 90 -15.97 -15.68 -9.22
C TYR A 90 -16.93 -14.51 -9.02
N ILE A 91 -18.12 -14.52 -9.64
CA ILE A 91 -19.09 -13.43 -9.50
C ILE A 91 -19.39 -13.15 -8.02
N ASN A 92 -19.50 -11.88 -7.66
CA ASN A 92 -19.73 -11.36 -6.31
C ASN A 92 -18.58 -11.60 -5.31
N LYS A 93 -17.51 -12.29 -5.68
CA LYS A 93 -16.33 -12.41 -4.80
C LYS A 93 -15.61 -11.08 -4.66
N LYS A 94 -15.10 -10.84 -3.46
CA LYS A 94 -14.28 -9.68 -3.14
C LYS A 94 -12.81 -9.99 -3.42
N THR A 95 -12.09 -9.00 -3.93
CA THR A 95 -10.71 -9.15 -4.38
C THR A 95 -9.82 -8.05 -3.86
N PHE A 96 -8.54 -8.36 -3.73
CA PHE A 96 -7.45 -7.40 -3.66
C PHE A 96 -6.62 -7.51 -4.94
N CYS A 97 -6.21 -6.38 -5.50
CA CYS A 97 -5.26 -6.31 -6.60
C CYS A 97 -4.48 -4.98 -6.57
N LEU A 98 -3.32 -5.00 -7.20
CA LEU A 98 -2.52 -3.79 -7.43
C LEU A 98 -3.08 -3.09 -8.67
N PHE A 99 -3.89 -2.04 -8.46
CA PHE A 99 -4.50 -1.29 -9.55
C PHE A 99 -4.65 0.19 -9.18
N PRO A 100 -4.48 1.13 -10.13
CA PRO A 100 -4.69 2.55 -9.91
C PRO A 100 -6.09 2.89 -9.42
N HIS A 101 -6.27 4.11 -8.93
CA HIS A 101 -7.56 4.61 -8.46
C HIS A 101 -8.56 4.73 -9.63
N GLN A 102 -9.38 3.71 -9.79
CA GLN A 102 -10.40 3.60 -10.84
C GLN A 102 -11.63 2.87 -10.34
N SER A 103 -12.81 3.29 -10.78
CA SER A 103 -14.08 2.77 -10.27
C SER A 103 -14.45 1.40 -10.81
N ILE A 104 -14.21 1.15 -12.10
CA ILE A 104 -14.46 -0.14 -12.78
C ILE A 104 -13.31 -0.41 -13.73
N PHE A 105 -12.78 -1.63 -13.70
CA PHE A 105 -11.67 -2.04 -14.57
C PHE A 105 -11.67 -3.55 -14.81
N GLU A 106 -11.04 -3.96 -15.89
CA GLU A 106 -10.78 -5.36 -16.22
C GLU A 106 -9.48 -5.82 -15.58
N MET A 107 -9.44 -7.07 -15.09
CA MET A 107 -8.27 -7.67 -14.46
C MET A 107 -8.16 -9.14 -14.84
N GLU A 108 -6.94 -9.60 -15.11
CA GLU A 108 -6.63 -11.03 -15.26
C GLU A 108 -6.76 -11.74 -13.91
N LEU A 109 -7.33 -12.96 -13.93
CA LEU A 109 -7.56 -13.76 -12.73
C LEU A 109 -6.28 -14.10 -11.94
N ASN A 110 -5.14 -14.23 -12.62
CA ASN A 110 -3.84 -14.52 -12.01
C ASN A 110 -3.19 -13.28 -11.35
N LYS A 111 -3.72 -12.07 -11.58
CA LYS A 111 -3.21 -10.80 -11.03
C LYS A 111 -4.07 -10.27 -9.87
N LEU A 112 -4.96 -11.08 -9.34
CA LEU A 112 -5.81 -10.72 -8.20
C LEU A 112 -5.81 -11.81 -7.13
N THR A 113 -6.16 -11.42 -5.91
CA THR A 113 -6.36 -12.33 -4.79
C THR A 113 -7.81 -12.30 -4.34
N ILE A 114 -8.47 -13.46 -4.27
CA ILE A 114 -9.81 -13.59 -3.71
C ILE A 114 -9.74 -13.48 -2.19
N LEU A 115 -10.52 -12.56 -1.62
CA LEU A 115 -10.55 -12.31 -0.19
C LEU A 115 -11.52 -13.26 0.51
N LYS A 116 -11.05 -13.95 1.53
CA LYS A 116 -11.84 -14.91 2.31
C LYS A 116 -12.50 -14.29 3.55
N ASN A 117 -11.99 -13.17 4.04
CA ASN A 117 -12.44 -12.55 5.29
C ASN A 117 -13.51 -11.49 5.04
N GLN A 118 -14.49 -11.37 5.94
CA GLN A 118 -15.55 -10.35 5.84
C GLN A 118 -15.04 -8.93 6.11
N ASN A 119 -14.05 -8.76 7.01
CA ASN A 119 -13.42 -7.45 7.24
C ASN A 119 -12.40 -7.14 6.14
N ILE A 120 -12.91 -6.74 4.99
CA ILE A 120 -12.07 -6.49 3.81
C ILE A 120 -11.21 -5.22 3.93
N LYS A 121 -11.57 -4.26 4.77
CA LYS A 121 -10.82 -3.01 4.93
C LYS A 121 -9.38 -3.22 5.39
N LYS A 122 -9.10 -4.28 6.16
CA LYS A 122 -7.73 -4.60 6.59
C LYS A 122 -6.78 -4.85 5.41
N TYR A 123 -7.30 -5.32 4.28
CA TYR A 123 -6.49 -5.57 3.09
C TYR A 123 -6.02 -4.29 2.38
N LEU A 124 -6.51 -3.10 2.79
CA LEU A 124 -5.93 -1.82 2.35
C LEU A 124 -4.48 -1.64 2.78
N LEU A 125 -4.04 -2.39 3.80
CA LEU A 125 -2.67 -2.37 4.27
C LEU A 125 -1.78 -3.47 3.65
N THR A 126 -2.29 -4.27 2.69
CA THR A 126 -1.55 -5.41 2.13
C THR A 126 -0.21 -5.00 1.51
N ALA A 127 -0.20 -3.99 0.64
CA ALA A 127 1.04 -3.51 0.03
C ALA A 127 2.03 -2.93 1.07
N ASN A 128 1.52 -2.22 2.08
CA ASN A 128 2.34 -1.72 3.18
C ASN A 128 2.89 -2.85 4.05
N MET A 129 2.11 -3.91 4.26
CA MET A 129 2.54 -5.09 5.03
C MET A 129 3.60 -5.89 4.28
N GLU A 130 3.47 -6.03 2.97
CA GLU A 130 4.52 -6.62 2.12
C GLU A 130 5.84 -5.89 2.29
N THR A 131 5.84 -4.55 2.18
CA THR A 131 7.04 -3.73 2.43
C THR A 131 7.59 -3.95 3.84
N ALA A 132 6.73 -4.00 4.86
CA ALA A 132 7.16 -4.24 6.24
C ALA A 132 7.81 -5.63 6.43
N ILE A 133 7.33 -6.65 5.72
CA ILE A 133 7.90 -8.00 5.73
C ILE A 133 9.27 -8.00 5.03
N ASN A 134 9.40 -7.33 3.89
CA ASN A 134 10.69 -7.20 3.20
C ASN A 134 11.73 -6.50 4.08
N ILE A 135 11.36 -5.40 4.74
CA ILE A 135 12.22 -4.72 5.71
C ILE A 135 12.66 -5.68 6.85
N PHE A 136 11.73 -6.50 7.34
CA PHE A 136 12.05 -7.49 8.37
C PHE A 136 13.09 -8.51 7.88
N TRP A 137 12.97 -9.00 6.65
CA TRP A 137 13.94 -9.94 6.08
C TRP A 137 15.31 -9.28 5.84
N ASP A 138 15.31 -8.08 5.29
CA ASP A 138 16.54 -7.32 4.98
C ASP A 138 17.30 -6.90 6.24
N ALA A 139 16.59 -6.64 7.33
CA ALA A 139 17.19 -6.26 8.60
C ALA A 139 18.08 -7.36 9.21
N GLN A 140 17.84 -8.63 8.90
CA GLN A 140 18.59 -9.81 9.39
C GLN A 140 18.86 -9.79 10.90
N ALA A 141 17.97 -9.14 11.66
CA ALA A 141 18.13 -8.92 13.09
C ALA A 141 18.01 -10.22 13.89
N LYS A 142 18.78 -10.37 14.97
CA LYS A 142 18.69 -11.47 15.90
C LYS A 142 17.64 -11.19 16.99
N LYS A 143 17.19 -12.24 17.68
CA LYS A 143 16.09 -12.18 18.67
C LYS A 143 16.42 -11.35 19.93
N ASP A 144 17.66 -11.31 20.32
CA ASP A 144 18.19 -10.62 21.49
C ASP A 144 18.62 -9.18 21.19
N GLU A 145 18.78 -8.84 19.94
CA GLU A 145 19.20 -7.50 19.50
C GLU A 145 18.15 -6.42 19.80
N LYS A 146 18.65 -5.22 20.09
CA LYS A 146 17.87 -4.00 20.30
C LYS A 146 17.61 -3.32 18.96
N ILE A 147 16.38 -3.37 18.53
CA ILE A 147 15.91 -2.85 17.24
C ILE A 147 15.18 -1.54 17.47
N ILE A 148 15.54 -0.50 16.73
CA ILE A 148 14.87 0.79 16.77
C ILE A 148 14.33 1.12 15.37
N ILE A 149 13.03 1.33 15.30
CA ILE A 149 12.35 1.72 14.06
C ILE A 149 12.03 3.21 14.16
N VAL A 150 12.64 4.00 13.30
CA VAL A 150 12.50 5.45 13.23
C VAL A 150 11.43 5.80 12.20
N GLY A 151 10.40 6.52 12.65
CA GLY A 151 9.24 6.86 11.83
C GLY A 151 8.03 5.94 12.09
N MET A 152 7.02 6.49 12.74
CA MET A 152 5.75 5.81 13.01
C MET A 152 4.70 6.12 11.93
N GLY A 153 5.10 6.02 10.66
CA GLY A 153 4.21 5.96 9.51
C GLY A 153 3.59 4.56 9.37
N SER A 154 2.78 4.35 8.33
CA SER A 154 2.12 3.05 8.08
C SER A 154 3.14 1.91 8.00
N ILE A 155 4.25 2.12 7.30
CA ILE A 155 5.31 1.10 7.14
C ILE A 155 5.99 0.84 8.49
N GLY A 156 6.52 1.87 9.17
CA GLY A 156 7.25 1.68 10.42
C GLY A 156 6.40 1.03 11.52
N ILE A 157 5.12 1.38 11.63
CA ILE A 157 4.19 0.74 12.57
C ILE A 157 3.99 -0.74 12.21
N LEU A 158 3.76 -1.06 10.94
CA LEU A 158 3.57 -2.43 10.49
C LEU A 158 4.84 -3.26 10.63
N THR A 159 6.02 -2.67 10.37
CA THR A 159 7.31 -3.32 10.61
C THR A 159 7.48 -3.66 12.09
N ALA A 160 7.25 -2.71 12.99
CA ALA A 160 7.33 -2.97 14.44
C ALA A 160 6.35 -4.05 14.89
N TYR A 161 5.11 -3.98 14.42
CA TYR A 161 4.09 -4.97 14.69
C TYR A 161 4.49 -6.35 14.19
N TYR A 162 5.08 -6.44 12.99
CA TYR A 162 5.55 -7.71 12.43
C TYR A 162 6.70 -8.31 13.24
N PHE A 163 7.67 -7.51 13.67
CA PHE A 163 8.72 -7.96 14.60
C PHE A 163 8.12 -8.53 15.90
N GLN A 164 7.08 -7.89 16.45
CA GLN A 164 6.38 -8.43 17.64
C GLN A 164 5.69 -9.76 17.35
N LEU A 165 5.00 -9.89 16.21
CA LEU A 165 4.38 -11.16 15.78
C LEU A 165 5.42 -12.28 15.67
N GLN A 166 6.65 -11.92 15.24
CA GLN A 166 7.79 -12.84 15.19
C GLN A 166 8.47 -13.03 16.55
N LYS A 167 7.86 -12.54 17.66
CA LYS A 167 8.33 -12.72 19.06
C LYS A 167 9.69 -12.05 19.36
N TYR A 168 10.05 -10.96 18.69
CA TYR A 168 11.15 -10.11 19.08
C TYR A 168 10.75 -9.26 20.29
N LYS A 169 11.58 -9.25 21.34
CA LYS A 169 11.26 -8.58 22.62
C LYS A 169 11.77 -7.15 22.72
N ASN A 170 12.86 -6.84 22.05
CA ASN A 170 13.59 -5.58 22.17
C ASN A 170 13.35 -4.65 20.97
N VAL A 171 12.09 -4.51 20.55
CA VAL A 171 11.68 -3.65 19.44
C VAL A 171 11.09 -2.36 19.97
N TYR A 172 11.63 -1.26 19.52
CA TYR A 172 11.25 0.09 19.90
C TYR A 172 10.88 0.90 18.66
N VAL A 173 9.91 1.79 18.81
CA VAL A 173 9.52 2.75 17.78
C VAL A 173 9.82 4.17 18.25
N SER A 174 10.22 5.03 17.32
CA SER A 174 10.47 6.44 17.57
C SER A 174 9.84 7.31 16.49
N ASP A 175 9.34 8.47 16.87
CA ASP A 175 8.84 9.50 15.94
C ASP A 175 8.89 10.86 16.63
N ASN A 176 9.20 11.91 15.90
CA ASN A 176 9.18 13.29 16.40
C ASN A 176 7.76 13.87 16.49
N ASN A 177 6.78 13.27 15.82
CA ASN A 177 5.39 13.67 15.87
C ASN A 177 4.65 13.02 17.06
N LYS A 178 4.47 13.76 18.14
CA LYS A 178 3.81 13.31 19.38
C LYS A 178 2.39 12.75 19.15
N HIS A 179 1.67 13.20 18.11
CA HIS A 179 0.34 12.65 17.78
C HIS A 179 0.36 11.17 17.37
N LYS A 180 1.52 10.65 16.97
CA LYS A 180 1.67 9.23 16.60
C LYS A 180 1.83 8.29 17.80
N LEU A 181 2.12 8.81 18.99
CA LEU A 181 2.19 8.04 20.24
C LEU A 181 0.93 7.19 20.52
N LYS A 182 -0.24 7.68 20.08
CA LYS A 182 -1.48 6.90 20.21
C LYS A 182 -1.42 5.54 19.54
N TYR A 183 -0.70 5.42 18.42
CA TYR A 183 -0.56 4.15 17.69
C TYR A 183 0.37 3.17 18.42
N SER A 184 1.44 3.65 19.06
CA SER A 184 2.28 2.78 19.87
C SER A 184 1.49 2.18 21.03
N LYS A 185 0.68 3.00 21.72
CA LYS A 185 -0.19 2.52 22.79
C LYS A 185 -1.24 1.52 22.30
N LEU A 186 -1.91 1.82 21.17
CA LEU A 186 -2.96 0.95 20.59
C LEU A 186 -2.42 -0.44 20.22
N LEU A 187 -1.19 -0.50 19.72
CA LEU A 187 -0.56 -1.74 19.26
C LEU A 187 0.43 -2.32 20.28
N ASN A 188 0.46 -1.77 21.50
CA ASN A 188 1.38 -2.19 22.57
C ASN A 188 2.86 -2.20 22.12
N LEU A 189 3.26 -1.18 21.33
CA LEU A 189 4.63 -0.99 20.87
C LEU A 189 5.43 -0.17 21.89
N LYS A 190 6.67 -0.55 22.15
CA LYS A 190 7.56 0.19 23.05
C LYS A 190 8.03 1.48 22.35
N PHE A 191 7.61 2.63 22.86
CA PHE A 191 8.08 3.93 22.35
C PHE A 191 9.37 4.36 23.05
N ILE A 192 10.31 4.92 22.28
CA ILE A 192 11.52 5.54 22.81
C ILE A 192 11.75 6.89 22.13
N ASN A 193 12.20 7.90 22.89
CA ASN A 193 12.73 9.12 22.27
C ASN A 193 14.11 8.82 21.68
N PHE A 194 14.25 9.02 20.35
CA PHE A 194 15.48 8.71 19.62
C PHE A 194 16.71 9.43 20.22
N GLU A 195 16.57 10.67 20.68
CA GLU A 195 17.65 11.44 21.32
C GLU A 195 18.18 10.79 22.62
N LYS A 196 17.37 9.93 23.26
CA LYS A 196 17.72 9.20 24.48
C LYS A 196 18.28 7.81 24.22
N VAL A 197 18.44 7.44 22.95
CA VAL A 197 19.01 6.14 22.58
C VAL A 197 20.52 6.18 22.76
N LYS A 198 21.05 5.38 23.69
CA LYS A 198 22.49 5.27 23.91
C LYS A 198 23.16 4.23 23.02
N ASN A 199 22.44 3.16 22.70
CA ASN A 199 22.91 2.07 21.84
C ASN A 199 21.71 1.38 21.19
N ALA A 200 21.92 0.88 19.98
CA ALA A 200 21.03 0.02 19.23
C ALA A 200 21.89 -0.92 18.38
N ASP A 201 21.44 -2.16 18.22
CA ASP A 201 22.13 -3.12 17.36
C ASP A 201 21.63 -2.95 15.90
N VAL A 202 20.35 -2.65 15.73
CA VAL A 202 19.72 -2.43 14.41
C VAL A 202 18.89 -1.15 14.44
N ILE A 203 19.08 -0.28 13.45
CA ILE A 203 18.25 0.90 13.21
C ILE A 203 17.59 0.77 11.84
N ILE A 204 16.26 0.89 11.81
CA ILE A 204 15.43 0.88 10.61
C ILE A 204 14.81 2.26 10.46
N ASN A 205 15.11 2.93 9.32
CA ASN A 205 14.60 4.27 9.02
C ASN A 205 13.92 4.29 7.64
#